data_bf96e5b0684856a3f7431d5fbe2cc99b
#
_entry.id   bf96e5b0684856a3f7431d5fbe2cc99b
#
_cell.length_a   1.000
_cell.length_b   1.000
_cell.length_c   1.000
_cell.angle_alpha   90.00
_cell.angle_beta   90.00
_cell.angle_gamma   90.00
#
_symmetry.space_group_name_H-M   'P 1'
#
loop_
_entity.id
_entity.type
_entity.pdbx_description
1 polymer ?
#
loop_
_entity_poly.entity_id
_entity_poly.type
_entity_poly.pdbx_seq_one_letter_code
_entity_poly.pdbx_strand_id
1 'polypeptide(L)'
;RQALDQAKEEKEAAEEALEVVRDGVSKRNATASSTLIRSTITGLILDVPVKVGNSVIQSNTFNDGTTIATVADMNDLIYKGNLDETEVGKVDEGTRMRITIGAVQGVEMDAVLEYISPKAVQNNGANQFEIKARVSQLDSVKIRSGYSANAEITLEHADSVLAVPEAAISFEKDSTFVYLAEGDGQYKRQ
;
A
#
# COMPACT_ATOMS: atom_id res chain seq x y z
N ARG A 1 52.76 30.45 -23.29
CA ARG A 1 51.44 29.78 -23.50
C ARG A 1 50.96 29.08 -22.25
N GLN A 2 51.79 28.24 -21.57
CA GLN A 2 51.41 27.54 -20.35
C GLN A 2 50.90 28.44 -19.20
N ALA A 3 51.58 29.60 -18.96
CA ALA A 3 51.16 30.56 -17.93
C ALA A 3 49.80 31.19 -18.21
N LEU A 4 49.44 31.37 -19.49
CA LEU A 4 48.14 31.90 -19.91
C LEU A 4 47.05 30.86 -19.73
N ASP A 5 47.37 29.63 -20.02
CA ASP A 5 46.40 28.52 -19.88
C ASP A 5 46.12 28.24 -18.38
N GLN A 6 47.13 28.24 -17.53
CA GLN A 6 46.99 28.16 -16.07
C GLN A 6 46.14 29.31 -15.50
N ALA A 7 46.41 30.55 -15.90
CA ALA A 7 45.64 31.69 -15.43
C ALA A 7 44.16 31.64 -15.88
N LYS A 8 43.90 31.05 -17.04
CA LYS A 8 42.50 30.81 -17.49
C LYS A 8 41.80 29.75 -16.64
N GLU A 9 42.48 28.63 -16.37
CA GLU A 9 41.91 27.54 -15.50
C GLU A 9 41.66 28.05 -14.09
N GLU A 10 42.56 28.83 -13.51
CA GLU A 10 42.37 29.45 -12.19
C GLU A 10 41.20 30.42 -12.17
N LYS A 11 41.05 31.24 -13.23
CA LYS A 11 39.92 32.13 -13.35
C LYS A 11 38.60 31.38 -13.46
N GLU A 12 38.54 30.36 -14.33
CA GLU A 12 37.35 29.54 -14.51
C GLU A 12 36.97 28.83 -13.20
N ALA A 13 37.94 28.26 -12.47
CA ALA A 13 37.70 27.62 -11.17
C ALA A 13 37.15 28.64 -10.14
N ALA A 14 37.69 29.85 -10.09
CA ALA A 14 37.20 30.89 -9.19
C ALA A 14 35.79 31.37 -9.55
N GLU A 15 35.47 31.50 -10.84
CA GLU A 15 34.14 31.87 -11.32
C GLU A 15 33.11 30.74 -10.98
N GLU A 16 33.51 29.49 -11.16
CA GLU A 16 32.68 28.32 -10.80
C GLU A 16 32.41 28.24 -9.29
N ALA A 17 33.44 28.48 -8.48
CA ALA A 17 33.31 28.54 -7.01
C ALA A 17 32.36 29.67 -6.58
N LEU A 18 32.46 30.85 -7.21
CA LEU A 18 31.57 31.98 -6.95
C LEU A 18 30.11 31.64 -7.34
N GLU A 19 29.92 30.99 -8.47
CA GLU A 19 28.61 30.58 -8.95
C GLU A 19 27.94 29.57 -8.00
N VAL A 20 28.71 28.58 -7.52
CA VAL A 20 28.25 27.61 -6.53
C VAL A 20 27.85 28.29 -5.22
N VAL A 21 28.61 29.26 -4.75
CA VAL A 21 28.29 29.99 -3.51
C VAL A 21 27.07 30.89 -3.68
N ARG A 22 26.92 31.53 -4.84
CA ARG A 22 25.81 32.44 -5.08
C ARG A 22 24.50 31.72 -5.43
N ASP A 23 24.57 30.79 -6.37
CA ASP A 23 23.41 30.16 -7.00
C ASP A 23 23.19 28.69 -6.51
N GLY A 24 24.14 28.15 -5.75
CA GLY A 24 24.10 26.78 -5.20
C GLY A 24 24.36 25.69 -6.24
N VAL A 25 24.64 26.06 -7.50
CA VAL A 25 24.83 25.13 -8.63
C VAL A 25 25.92 25.66 -9.54
N SER A 26 26.82 24.77 -9.99
CA SER A 26 27.73 25.05 -11.09
C SER A 26 27.08 24.73 -12.44
N LYS A 27 27.14 25.61 -13.42
CA LYS A 27 26.60 25.34 -14.77
C LYS A 27 27.28 24.17 -15.48
N ARG A 28 28.53 23.89 -15.16
CA ARG A 28 29.30 22.77 -15.73
C ARG A 28 28.86 21.42 -15.14
N ASN A 29 28.44 21.41 -13.87
CA ASN A 29 28.04 20.22 -13.12
C ASN A 29 26.54 20.26 -12.73
N ALA A 30 25.72 20.93 -13.51
CA ALA A 30 24.28 21.08 -13.24
C ALA A 30 23.54 19.74 -13.03
N THR A 31 24.09 18.63 -13.52
CA THR A 31 23.59 17.27 -13.32
C THR A 31 24.13 16.59 -12.05
N ALA A 32 25.32 16.98 -11.58
CA ALA A 32 26.00 16.30 -10.47
C ALA A 32 25.91 17.02 -9.13
N SER A 33 25.68 18.34 -9.12
CA SER A 33 25.59 19.17 -7.91
C SER A 33 24.34 20.05 -7.95
N SER A 34 23.20 19.41 -8.04
CA SER A 34 21.93 20.14 -8.06
C SER A 34 21.41 20.38 -6.65
N THR A 35 21.27 21.64 -6.25
CA THR A 35 20.47 22.04 -5.10
C THR A 35 18.97 21.84 -5.34
N LEU A 36 18.57 21.53 -6.58
CA LEU A 36 17.19 21.23 -6.95
C LEU A 36 16.94 19.75 -6.79
N ILE A 37 16.21 19.38 -5.76
CA ILE A 37 15.76 18.01 -5.54
C ILE A 37 14.46 17.82 -6.30
N ARG A 38 14.46 16.87 -7.24
CA ARG A 38 13.31 16.52 -8.07
C ARG A 38 12.73 15.20 -7.65
N SER A 39 11.40 15.08 -7.71
CA SER A 39 10.72 13.80 -7.55
C SER A 39 11.10 12.85 -8.69
N THR A 40 11.33 11.59 -8.35
CA THR A 40 11.58 10.50 -9.31
C THR A 40 10.28 9.88 -9.85
N ILE A 41 9.15 10.15 -9.18
CA ILE A 41 7.83 9.66 -9.56
C ILE A 41 6.84 10.82 -9.67
N THR A 42 5.82 10.65 -10.49
CA THR A 42 4.65 11.54 -10.53
C THR A 42 3.68 11.11 -9.44
N GLY A 43 3.19 12.04 -8.63
CA GLY A 43 2.27 11.70 -7.54
C GLY A 43 1.96 12.87 -6.62
N LEU A 44 1.31 12.56 -5.51
CA LEU A 44 0.97 13.50 -4.45
C LEU A 44 2.09 13.54 -3.41
N ILE A 45 2.46 14.74 -2.97
CA ILE A 45 3.37 14.90 -1.84
C ILE A 45 2.59 14.58 -0.56
N LEU A 46 3.02 13.54 0.15
CA LEU A 46 2.40 13.10 1.40
C LEU A 46 2.92 13.88 2.59
N ASP A 47 4.23 14.13 2.63
CA ASP A 47 4.90 14.81 3.74
C ASP A 47 6.17 15.50 3.27
N VAL A 48 6.50 16.62 3.96
CA VAL A 48 7.75 17.38 3.80
C VAL A 48 8.30 17.66 5.20
N PRO A 49 9.06 16.72 5.78
CA PRO A 49 9.52 16.81 7.18
C PRO A 49 10.57 17.91 7.40
N VAL A 50 11.24 18.36 6.36
CA VAL A 50 12.30 19.38 6.45
C VAL A 50 11.75 20.80 6.35
N LYS A 51 12.37 21.72 7.09
CA LYS A 51 12.05 23.15 7.09
C LYS A 51 13.29 23.96 6.71
N VAL A 52 13.07 25.20 6.26
CA VAL A 52 14.17 26.15 6.00
C VAL A 52 15.01 26.29 7.26
N GLY A 53 16.32 26.14 7.11
CA GLY A 53 17.29 26.15 8.20
C GLY A 53 17.64 24.77 8.79
N ASN A 54 16.95 23.71 8.40
CA ASN A 54 17.33 22.37 8.81
C ASN A 54 18.58 21.90 8.07
N SER A 55 19.46 21.21 8.79
CA SER A 55 20.59 20.51 8.17
C SER A 55 20.10 19.25 7.47
N VAL A 56 20.55 19.01 6.25
CA VAL A 56 20.25 17.81 5.47
C VAL A 56 21.56 17.05 5.22
N ILE A 57 21.48 15.71 5.35
CA ILE A 57 22.62 14.81 5.18
C ILE A 57 22.36 13.99 3.93
N GLN A 58 23.35 13.91 3.06
CA GLN A 58 23.29 13.05 1.87
C GLN A 58 23.37 11.58 2.27
N SER A 59 22.57 10.75 1.61
CA SER A 59 22.65 9.29 1.76
C SER A 59 24.00 8.77 1.33
N ASN A 60 24.55 7.84 2.12
CA ASN A 60 25.79 7.12 1.83
C ASN A 60 25.69 5.69 2.36
N THR A 61 26.77 4.89 2.21
CA THR A 61 26.81 3.49 2.65
C THR A 61 26.55 3.28 4.15
N PHE A 62 26.74 4.29 4.97
CA PHE A 62 26.60 4.24 6.42
C PHE A 62 25.38 4.98 6.95
N ASN A 63 24.69 5.75 6.10
CA ASN A 63 23.59 6.61 6.51
C ASN A 63 22.56 6.73 5.39
N ASP A 64 21.29 6.47 5.70
CA ASP A 64 20.16 6.55 4.76
C ASP A 64 19.88 7.97 4.26
N GLY A 65 20.51 8.99 4.89
CA GLY A 65 20.31 10.39 4.55
C GLY A 65 19.04 10.99 5.15
N THR A 66 18.80 12.27 4.83
CA THR A 66 17.63 13.00 5.31
C THR A 66 16.50 12.93 4.28
N THR A 67 15.34 12.45 4.69
CA THR A 67 14.12 12.48 3.86
C THR A 67 13.67 13.92 3.66
N ILE A 68 13.63 14.38 2.42
CA ILE A 68 13.22 15.75 2.05
C ILE A 68 11.71 15.82 1.86
N ALA A 69 11.16 14.87 1.11
CA ALA A 69 9.73 14.75 0.88
C ALA A 69 9.37 13.29 0.57
N THR A 70 8.17 12.91 0.92
CA THR A 70 7.58 11.62 0.54
C THR A 70 6.52 11.86 -0.52
N VAL A 71 6.65 11.17 -1.66
CA VAL A 71 5.72 11.26 -2.79
C VAL A 71 5.14 9.89 -3.05
N ALA A 72 3.83 9.80 -3.27
CA ALA A 72 3.18 8.55 -3.61
C ALA A 72 2.19 8.72 -4.77
N ASP A 73 2.04 7.67 -5.57
CA ASP A 73 0.96 7.59 -6.54
C ASP A 73 -0.33 7.15 -5.81
N MET A 74 -1.30 8.04 -5.80
CA MET A 74 -2.58 7.80 -5.14
C MET A 74 -3.54 6.96 -5.99
N ASN A 75 -3.15 6.61 -7.23
CA ASN A 75 -3.92 5.71 -8.08
C ASN A 75 -3.59 4.24 -7.83
N ASP A 76 -2.52 3.95 -7.11
CA ASP A 76 -2.11 2.59 -6.76
C ASP A 76 -2.16 2.40 -5.24
N LEU A 77 -3.35 2.06 -4.75
CA LEU A 77 -3.59 1.84 -3.33
C LEU A 77 -3.41 0.36 -2.98
N ILE A 78 -2.59 0.13 -1.97
CA ILE A 78 -2.33 -1.21 -1.45
C ILE A 78 -2.88 -1.30 -0.02
N TYR A 79 -3.76 -2.27 0.22
CA TYR A 79 -4.14 -2.67 1.56
C TYR A 79 -3.04 -3.52 2.18
N LYS A 80 -2.64 -3.17 3.39
CA LYS A 80 -1.76 -3.99 4.22
C LYS A 80 -2.52 -4.44 5.45
N GLY A 81 -2.54 -5.73 5.67
CA GLY A 81 -3.15 -6.34 6.83
C GLY A 81 -2.29 -7.45 7.41
N ASN A 82 -2.72 -7.97 8.53
CA ASN A 82 -2.11 -9.13 9.16
C ASN A 82 -3.16 -10.22 9.29
N LEU A 83 -2.79 -11.43 8.91
CA LEU A 83 -3.62 -12.62 8.99
C LEU A 83 -3.04 -13.56 10.03
N ASP A 84 -3.90 -14.16 10.83
CA ASP A 84 -3.50 -15.11 11.85
C ASP A 84 -3.01 -16.44 11.23
N GLU A 85 -2.12 -17.15 11.93
CA GLU A 85 -1.58 -18.45 11.51
C GLU A 85 -2.66 -19.49 11.23
N THR A 86 -3.78 -19.45 11.96
CA THR A 86 -4.89 -20.38 11.78
C THR A 86 -5.71 -20.12 10.52
N GLU A 87 -5.66 -18.91 10.01
CA GLU A 87 -6.44 -18.45 8.85
C GLU A 87 -5.61 -18.42 7.56
N VAL A 88 -4.29 -18.19 7.65
CA VAL A 88 -3.43 -18.03 6.47
C VAL A 88 -3.43 -19.27 5.57
N GLY A 89 -3.56 -20.47 6.15
CA GLY A 89 -3.64 -21.74 5.39
C GLY A 89 -4.92 -21.94 4.57
N LYS A 90 -5.92 -21.07 4.75
CA LYS A 90 -7.21 -21.13 4.04
C LYS A 90 -7.29 -20.13 2.90
N VAL A 91 -6.26 -19.29 2.72
CA VAL A 91 -6.28 -18.16 1.81
C VAL A 91 -5.12 -18.27 0.84
N ASP A 92 -5.40 -18.11 -0.44
CA ASP A 92 -4.41 -18.13 -1.51
C ASP A 92 -4.28 -16.74 -2.18
N GLU A 93 -3.15 -16.52 -2.85
CA GLU A 93 -2.98 -15.36 -3.71
C GLU A 93 -4.04 -15.37 -4.82
N GLY A 94 -4.62 -14.22 -5.13
CA GLY A 94 -5.75 -14.08 -6.05
C GLY A 94 -7.12 -14.16 -5.38
N THR A 95 -7.20 -14.44 -4.08
CA THR A 95 -8.46 -14.44 -3.33
C THR A 95 -9.08 -13.05 -3.33
N ARG A 96 -10.39 -13.00 -3.61
CA ARG A 96 -11.15 -11.76 -3.56
C ARG A 96 -11.46 -11.38 -2.12
N MET A 97 -11.36 -10.10 -1.86
CA MET A 97 -11.65 -9.53 -0.55
C MET A 97 -12.41 -8.21 -0.71
N ARG A 98 -13.18 -7.88 0.31
CA ARG A 98 -13.90 -6.62 0.43
C ARG A 98 -13.25 -5.80 1.51
N ILE A 99 -12.95 -4.54 1.19
CA ILE A 99 -12.29 -3.63 2.11
C ILE A 99 -13.26 -2.51 2.49
N THR A 100 -13.40 -2.30 3.79
CA THR A 100 -14.17 -1.20 4.36
C THR A 100 -13.24 -0.27 5.11
N ILE A 101 -13.29 1.03 4.79
CA ILE A 101 -12.46 2.04 5.43
C ILE A 101 -13.25 2.71 6.57
N GLY A 102 -12.72 2.65 7.79
CA GLY A 102 -13.39 3.25 8.95
C GLY A 102 -13.61 4.76 8.86
N ALA A 103 -12.74 5.48 8.14
CA ALA A 103 -12.84 6.92 7.96
C ALA A 103 -13.92 7.36 6.95
N VAL A 104 -14.42 6.45 6.11
CA VAL A 104 -15.42 6.73 5.07
C VAL A 104 -16.55 5.74 5.20
N GLN A 105 -17.65 6.19 5.80
CA GLN A 105 -18.80 5.32 6.06
C GLN A 105 -19.53 4.92 4.77
N GLY A 106 -19.92 3.65 4.69
CA GLY A 106 -20.73 3.11 3.60
C GLY A 106 -19.99 2.90 2.28
N VAL A 107 -18.67 2.95 2.28
CA VAL A 107 -17.84 2.67 1.11
C VAL A 107 -17.18 1.31 1.27
N GLU A 108 -17.56 0.39 0.42
CA GLU A 108 -16.95 -0.92 0.26
C GLU A 108 -16.15 -0.92 -1.05
N MET A 109 -14.96 -1.49 -1.01
CA MET A 109 -14.07 -1.59 -2.17
C MET A 109 -13.67 -3.03 -2.38
N ASP A 110 -13.70 -3.45 -3.63
CA ASP A 110 -13.17 -4.75 -4.00
C ASP A 110 -11.65 -4.71 -4.00
N ALA A 111 -11.05 -5.78 -3.53
CA ALA A 111 -9.61 -5.96 -3.56
C ALA A 111 -9.26 -7.40 -3.90
N VAL A 112 -8.04 -7.57 -4.40
CA VAL A 112 -7.48 -8.89 -4.72
C VAL A 112 -6.19 -9.06 -3.94
N LEU A 113 -6.10 -10.17 -3.24
CA LEU A 113 -4.90 -10.54 -2.48
C LEU A 113 -3.76 -10.86 -3.45
N GLU A 114 -2.68 -10.10 -3.38
CA GLU A 114 -1.52 -10.27 -4.28
C GLU A 114 -0.32 -10.90 -3.61
N TYR A 115 -0.23 -10.77 -2.30
CA TYR A 115 0.95 -11.25 -1.59
C TYR A 115 0.61 -11.68 -0.18
N ILE A 116 1.15 -12.82 0.20
CA ILE A 116 1.15 -13.35 1.57
C ILE A 116 2.63 -13.51 1.99
N SER A 117 3.01 -12.89 3.10
CA SER A 117 4.38 -13.01 3.60
C SER A 117 4.70 -14.47 3.95
N PRO A 118 5.81 -15.03 3.47
CA PRO A 118 6.23 -16.38 3.86
C PRO A 118 6.80 -16.44 5.29
N LYS A 119 6.96 -15.28 5.92
CA LYS A 119 7.52 -15.15 7.27
C LYS A 119 6.48 -14.57 8.21
N ALA A 120 6.21 -15.28 9.30
CA ALA A 120 5.40 -14.76 10.40
C ALA A 120 6.15 -13.67 11.19
N VAL A 121 5.40 -12.70 11.65
CA VAL A 121 5.83 -11.70 12.61
C VAL A 121 5.02 -11.90 13.88
N GLN A 122 5.72 -12.01 15.01
CA GLN A 122 5.05 -12.12 16.29
C GLN A 122 4.53 -10.76 16.74
N ASN A 123 3.23 -10.65 16.92
CA ASN A 123 2.56 -9.45 17.38
C ASN A 123 1.65 -9.82 18.56
N ASN A 124 1.87 -9.19 19.72
CA ASN A 124 1.13 -9.44 20.95
C ASN A 124 1.03 -10.93 21.35
N GLY A 125 2.06 -11.73 21.03
CA GLY A 125 2.11 -13.16 21.36
C GLY A 125 1.44 -14.08 20.33
N ALA A 126 0.82 -13.55 19.29
CA ALA A 126 0.27 -14.31 18.16
C ALA A 126 1.20 -14.23 16.94
N ASN A 127 1.32 -15.34 16.22
CA ASN A 127 2.01 -15.36 14.92
C ASN A 127 1.07 -14.83 13.85
N GLN A 128 1.51 -13.77 13.19
CA GLN A 128 0.74 -13.12 12.12
C GLN A 128 1.56 -13.04 10.85
N PHE A 129 0.89 -13.18 9.71
CA PHE A 129 1.47 -13.07 8.38
C PHE A 129 1.00 -11.78 7.73
N GLU A 130 1.94 -10.95 7.28
CA GLU A 130 1.60 -9.74 6.52
C GLU A 130 1.00 -10.14 5.18
N ILE A 131 -0.13 -9.53 4.84
CA ILE A 131 -0.77 -9.67 3.54
C ILE A 131 -0.85 -8.32 2.84
N LYS A 132 -0.79 -8.35 1.50
CA LYS A 132 -0.98 -7.16 0.67
C LYS A 132 -2.02 -7.46 -0.39
N ALA A 133 -2.97 -6.56 -0.54
CA ALA A 133 -4.00 -6.66 -1.55
C ALA A 133 -4.07 -5.36 -2.35
N ARG A 134 -4.25 -5.50 -3.66
CA ARG A 134 -4.52 -4.37 -4.54
C ARG A 134 -5.97 -4.00 -4.41
N VAL A 135 -6.23 -2.74 -4.13
CA VAL A 135 -7.57 -2.18 -3.96
C VAL A 135 -8.05 -1.61 -5.28
N SER A 136 -9.25 -2.01 -5.72
CA SER A 136 -9.92 -1.37 -6.86
C SER A 136 -10.38 0.02 -6.46
N GLN A 137 -9.87 1.04 -7.14
CA GLN A 137 -10.14 2.42 -6.79
C GLN A 137 -11.56 2.82 -7.22
N LEU A 138 -12.24 3.56 -6.34
CA LEU A 138 -13.48 4.24 -6.65
C LEU A 138 -13.18 5.72 -6.94
N ASP A 139 -13.40 6.18 -8.16
CA ASP A 139 -13.14 7.56 -8.61
C ASP A 139 -13.85 8.64 -7.79
N SER A 140 -14.90 8.25 -7.06
CA SER A 140 -15.74 9.15 -6.27
C SER A 140 -15.22 9.41 -4.85
N VAL A 141 -14.22 8.65 -4.36
CA VAL A 141 -13.79 8.69 -2.96
C VAL A 141 -12.33 9.10 -2.84
N LYS A 142 -12.07 10.19 -2.11
CA LYS A 142 -10.71 10.62 -1.79
C LYS A 142 -10.19 9.85 -0.58
N ILE A 143 -9.39 8.83 -0.81
CA ILE A 143 -8.74 8.03 0.22
C ILE A 143 -7.37 8.64 0.52
N ARG A 144 -6.96 8.59 1.79
CA ARG A 144 -5.63 9.02 2.22
C ARG A 144 -4.81 7.82 2.67
N SER A 145 -3.52 7.87 2.38
CA SER A 145 -2.58 6.89 2.94
C SER A 145 -2.63 6.91 4.47
N GLY A 146 -2.54 5.73 5.09
CA GLY A 146 -2.58 5.58 6.54
C GLY A 146 -3.98 5.45 7.15
N TYR A 147 -5.04 5.41 6.36
CA TYR A 147 -6.36 5.08 6.89
C TYR A 147 -6.43 3.63 7.37
N SER A 148 -7.10 3.44 8.50
CA SER A 148 -7.44 2.10 8.99
C SER A 148 -8.56 1.51 8.14
N ALA A 149 -8.36 0.25 7.75
CA ALA A 149 -9.32 -0.48 6.94
C ALA A 149 -9.50 -1.90 7.47
N ASN A 150 -10.72 -2.41 7.39
CA ASN A 150 -11.04 -3.80 7.65
C ASN A 150 -11.22 -4.52 6.32
N ALA A 151 -10.74 -5.76 6.28
CA ALA A 151 -10.88 -6.62 5.10
C ALA A 151 -11.71 -7.85 5.45
N GLU A 152 -12.68 -8.15 4.62
CA GLU A 152 -13.44 -9.39 4.64
C GLU A 152 -12.95 -10.27 3.49
N ILE A 153 -12.50 -11.47 3.80
CA ILE A 153 -11.97 -12.41 2.83
C ILE A 153 -13.06 -13.44 2.52
N THR A 154 -13.44 -13.55 1.24
CA THR A 154 -14.41 -14.56 0.80
C THR A 154 -13.66 -15.85 0.48
N LEU A 155 -13.77 -16.84 1.35
CA LEU A 155 -13.09 -18.13 1.20
C LEU A 155 -13.79 -19.02 0.17
N GLU A 156 -15.12 -19.04 0.22
CA GLU A 156 -15.93 -19.84 -0.70
C GLU A 156 -17.11 -19.02 -1.21
N HIS A 157 -17.38 -19.12 -2.49
CA HIS A 157 -18.53 -18.47 -3.13
C HIS A 157 -19.21 -19.46 -4.08
N ALA A 158 -20.50 -19.61 -3.91
CA ALA A 158 -21.30 -20.46 -4.76
C ALA A 158 -22.39 -19.63 -5.45
N ASP A 159 -22.27 -19.48 -6.77
CA ASP A 159 -23.26 -18.76 -7.59
C ASP A 159 -24.40 -19.68 -7.98
N SER A 160 -25.62 -19.11 -8.04
CA SER A 160 -26.81 -19.79 -8.56
C SER A 160 -27.18 -21.11 -7.86
N VAL A 161 -26.93 -21.18 -6.56
CA VAL A 161 -27.31 -22.34 -5.73
C VAL A 161 -28.66 -22.13 -5.06
N LEU A 162 -29.39 -23.21 -4.87
CA LEU A 162 -30.58 -23.21 -4.02
C LEU A 162 -30.15 -23.06 -2.57
N ALA A 163 -30.52 -21.97 -1.95
CA ALA A 163 -30.23 -21.70 -0.56
C ALA A 163 -31.50 -21.86 0.30
N VAL A 164 -31.34 -22.44 1.46
CA VAL A 164 -32.38 -22.51 2.49
C VAL A 164 -31.91 -21.74 3.73
N PRO A 165 -32.81 -20.98 4.39
CA PRO A 165 -32.48 -20.33 5.65
C PRO A 165 -32.03 -21.37 6.69
N GLU A 166 -31.02 -21.06 7.48
CA GLU A 166 -30.52 -21.94 8.56
C GLU A 166 -31.62 -22.36 9.52
N ALA A 167 -32.57 -21.47 9.80
CA ALA A 167 -33.73 -21.75 10.65
C ALA A 167 -34.68 -22.85 10.11
N ALA A 168 -34.60 -23.19 8.81
CA ALA A 168 -35.40 -24.25 8.20
C ALA A 168 -34.68 -25.60 8.19
N ILE A 169 -33.43 -25.64 8.64
CA ILE A 169 -32.62 -26.86 8.69
C ILE A 169 -32.90 -27.59 10.03
N SER A 170 -33.24 -28.84 9.91
CA SER A 170 -33.43 -29.72 11.07
C SER A 170 -32.28 -30.73 11.16
N PHE A 171 -31.76 -30.90 12.36
CA PHE A 171 -30.66 -31.81 12.64
C PHE A 171 -31.20 -33.01 13.45
N GLU A 172 -30.96 -34.22 12.97
CA GLU A 172 -31.29 -35.46 13.69
C GLU A 172 -30.09 -36.40 13.68
N LYS A 173 -29.42 -36.53 14.82
CA LYS A 173 -28.16 -37.29 14.98
C LYS A 173 -27.09 -36.80 14.00
N ASP A 174 -26.74 -37.60 12.99
CA ASP A 174 -25.72 -37.32 11.99
C ASP A 174 -26.31 -36.88 10.63
N SER A 175 -27.61 -36.56 10.56
CA SER A 175 -28.27 -36.20 9.32
C SER A 175 -28.86 -34.78 9.39
N THR A 176 -28.67 -34.04 8.35
CA THR A 176 -29.22 -32.70 8.13
C THR A 176 -30.31 -32.79 7.06
N PHE A 177 -31.48 -32.25 7.31
CA PHE A 177 -32.60 -32.30 6.37
C PHE A 177 -33.47 -31.04 6.45
N VAL A 178 -34.25 -30.82 5.41
CA VAL A 178 -35.28 -29.78 5.33
C VAL A 178 -36.65 -30.38 5.02
N TYR A 179 -37.68 -29.71 5.47
CA TYR A 179 -39.06 -30.10 5.13
C TYR A 179 -39.54 -29.23 3.98
N LEU A 180 -39.85 -29.84 2.84
CA LEU A 180 -40.49 -29.20 1.69
C LEU A 180 -42.01 -29.36 1.79
N ALA A 181 -42.74 -28.26 1.63
CA ALA A 181 -44.18 -28.30 1.56
C ALA A 181 -44.64 -28.82 0.18
N GLU A 182 -45.33 -29.95 0.12
CA GLU A 182 -45.90 -30.52 -1.14
C GLU A 182 -47.36 -30.11 -1.38
N GLY A 183 -47.94 -29.21 -0.58
CA GLY A 183 -49.34 -28.84 -0.60
C GLY A 183 -50.19 -29.65 0.38
N ASP A 184 -51.45 -29.24 0.58
CA ASP A 184 -52.43 -29.89 1.48
C ASP A 184 -51.92 -30.21 2.90
N GLY A 185 -50.95 -29.42 3.40
CA GLY A 185 -50.36 -29.60 4.74
C GLY A 185 -49.44 -30.81 4.86
N GLN A 186 -49.01 -31.40 3.75
CA GLN A 186 -48.02 -32.45 3.73
C GLN A 186 -46.62 -31.89 3.51
N TYR A 187 -45.66 -32.46 4.24
CA TYR A 187 -44.24 -32.07 4.17
C TYR A 187 -43.40 -33.30 3.81
N LYS A 188 -42.53 -33.11 2.84
CA LYS A 188 -41.56 -34.12 2.46
C LYS A 188 -40.19 -33.77 3.02
N ARG A 189 -39.58 -34.76 3.67
CA ARG A 189 -38.23 -34.68 4.17
C ARG A 189 -37.25 -34.88 3.02
N GLN A 190 -36.33 -33.94 2.85
CA GLN A 190 -35.25 -34.00 1.85
C GLN A 190 -33.90 -33.69 2.50
#